data_779dd5a4f1a258c45c3cd8ac99914d04
#
_entry.id   779dd5a4f1a258c45c3cd8ac99914d04
#
_cell.length_a   1.000
_cell.length_b   1.000
_cell.length_c   1.000
_cell.angle_alpha   90.00
_cell.angle_beta   90.00
_cell.angle_gamma   90.00
#
_symmetry.space_group_name_H-M   'P 1'
#
loop_
_entity.id
_entity.type
_entity.pdbx_description
1 polymer ?
#
loop_
_entity_poly.entity_id
_entity_poly.type
_entity_poly.pdbx_seq_one_letter_code
_entity_poly.pdbx_strand_id
1 'polypeptide(L)'
;NLQKAYEQLQILSEAQTDNVAVLLRMADVAYMMEDYIAMTDVCDKALQLDAENVETYFFYARACKGLGDAPRAVAMLTEAIGKREDFYAARLLRGSILLDQAQLSEAELDATFLYEHIPGNEDVLLLKARVEKAQGKMEEAEQTYGKVMEVNPFSIDAYRERSEVRRSLGDSAGAAEDEAAAKEMGAEIPEPSEGIEQKIKEKMQQMDPYKVFHNEY
;
A
#
# COMPACT_ATOMS: atom_id res chain seq x y z
N ASN A 1 -16.73 2.70 14.16
CA ASN A 1 -16.13 3.58 15.16
C ASN A 1 -14.86 2.91 15.71
N LEU A 2 -13.70 3.32 15.18
CA LEU A 2 -12.38 2.74 15.49
C LEU A 2 -12.04 2.86 16.98
N GLN A 3 -12.36 4.01 17.59
CA GLN A 3 -12.12 4.23 19.02
C GLN A 3 -12.79 3.16 19.92
N LYS A 4 -14.06 2.85 19.64
CA LYS A 4 -14.76 1.79 20.38
C LYS A 4 -14.17 0.41 20.15
N ALA A 5 -13.72 0.13 18.92
CA ALA A 5 -13.06 -1.13 18.62
C ALA A 5 -11.74 -1.27 19.38
N TYR A 6 -10.96 -0.20 19.47
CA TYR A 6 -9.71 -0.17 20.23
C TYR A 6 -9.96 -0.41 21.71
N GLU A 7 -10.94 0.29 22.33
CA GLU A 7 -11.33 0.12 23.74
C GLU A 7 -11.77 -1.32 24.05
N GLN A 8 -12.56 -1.93 23.18
CA GLN A 8 -12.97 -3.33 23.36
C GLN A 8 -11.80 -4.31 23.26
N LEU A 9 -10.87 -4.09 22.33
CA LEU A 9 -9.66 -4.89 22.22
C LEU A 9 -8.75 -4.69 23.44
N GLN A 10 -8.69 -3.49 24.01
CA GLN A 10 -7.94 -3.21 25.23
C GLN A 10 -8.50 -4.03 26.41
N ILE A 11 -9.81 -4.01 26.63
CA ILE A 11 -10.46 -4.84 27.65
C ILE A 11 -10.16 -6.34 27.42
N LEU A 12 -10.21 -6.78 26.15
CA LEU A 12 -9.89 -8.17 25.81
C LEU A 12 -8.43 -8.51 26.09
N SER A 13 -7.49 -7.59 25.82
CA SER A 13 -6.06 -7.80 26.07
C SER A 13 -5.75 -7.86 27.57
N GLU A 14 -6.50 -7.15 28.40
CA GLU A 14 -6.40 -7.23 29.87
C GLU A 14 -6.94 -8.56 30.42
N ALA A 15 -7.96 -9.12 29.76
CA ALA A 15 -8.50 -10.44 30.11
C ALA A 15 -7.67 -11.61 29.55
N GLN A 16 -6.93 -11.39 28.47
CA GLN A 16 -6.09 -12.37 27.76
C GLN A 16 -4.68 -11.80 27.62
N THR A 17 -3.95 -11.73 28.71
CA THR A 17 -2.66 -11.02 28.81
C THR A 17 -1.55 -11.57 27.91
N ASP A 18 -1.67 -12.81 27.47
CA ASP A 18 -0.64 -13.52 26.67
C ASP A 18 -1.04 -13.68 25.18
N ASN A 19 -2.12 -13.01 24.75
CA ASN A 19 -2.64 -13.19 23.39
C ASN A 19 -2.08 -12.13 22.43
N VAL A 20 -0.96 -12.47 21.78
CA VAL A 20 -0.32 -11.63 20.74
C VAL A 20 -1.29 -11.27 19.61
N ALA A 21 -2.20 -12.18 19.23
CA ALA A 21 -3.16 -11.89 18.16
C ALA A 21 -4.12 -10.74 18.50
N VAL A 22 -4.51 -10.59 19.78
CA VAL A 22 -5.31 -9.44 20.24
C VAL A 22 -4.50 -8.15 20.14
N LEU A 23 -3.23 -8.17 20.54
CA LEU A 23 -2.33 -7.02 20.43
C LEU A 23 -2.12 -6.61 18.97
N LEU A 24 -1.93 -7.56 18.05
CA LEU A 24 -1.82 -7.26 16.61
C LEU A 24 -3.11 -6.64 16.04
N ARG A 25 -4.27 -7.05 16.51
CA ARG A 25 -5.55 -6.40 16.14
C ARG A 25 -5.64 -4.98 16.69
N MET A 26 -5.15 -4.74 17.92
CA MET A 26 -5.05 -3.39 18.47
C MET A 26 -4.10 -2.52 17.63
N ALA A 27 -2.95 -3.06 17.24
CA ALA A 27 -1.99 -2.35 16.38
C ALA A 27 -2.61 -1.98 15.02
N ASP A 28 -3.42 -2.87 14.42
CA ASP A 28 -4.10 -2.60 13.16
C ASP A 28 -5.16 -1.48 13.31
N VAL A 29 -5.94 -1.51 14.40
CA VAL A 29 -6.92 -0.44 14.69
C VAL A 29 -6.20 0.88 14.98
N ALA A 30 -5.11 0.87 15.75
CA ALA A 30 -4.30 2.07 16.02
C ALA A 30 -3.72 2.65 14.70
N TYR A 31 -3.28 1.81 13.77
CA TYR A 31 -2.86 2.25 12.44
C TYR A 31 -3.99 2.95 11.67
N MET A 32 -5.20 2.38 11.68
CA MET A 32 -6.37 2.99 11.04
C MET A 32 -6.79 4.31 11.69
N MET A 33 -6.43 4.52 12.94
CA MET A 33 -6.64 5.77 13.69
C MET A 33 -5.48 6.76 13.52
N GLU A 34 -4.43 6.38 12.81
CA GLU A 34 -3.16 7.11 12.69
C GLU A 34 -2.48 7.38 14.05
N ASP A 35 -2.84 6.59 15.08
CA ASP A 35 -2.20 6.66 16.41
C ASP A 35 -0.97 5.74 16.42
N TYR A 36 0.09 6.22 15.79
CA TYR A 36 1.34 5.46 15.67
C TYR A 36 2.08 5.28 16.99
N ILE A 37 1.83 6.16 17.97
CA ILE A 37 2.39 6.01 19.32
C ILE A 37 1.74 4.83 20.03
N ALA A 38 0.41 4.79 20.08
CA ALA A 38 -0.32 3.64 20.64
C ALA A 38 0.06 2.33 19.92
N MET A 39 0.28 2.41 18.61
CA MET A 39 0.71 1.25 17.81
C MET A 39 2.10 0.75 18.24
N THR A 40 3.08 1.63 18.52
CA THR A 40 4.41 1.20 19.01
C THR A 40 4.30 0.58 20.39
N ASP A 41 3.52 1.16 21.31
CA ASP A 41 3.32 0.64 22.67
C ASP A 41 2.72 -0.78 22.65
N VAL A 42 1.78 -1.03 21.76
CA VAL A 42 1.15 -2.34 21.58
C VAL A 42 2.15 -3.34 21.00
N CYS A 43 2.96 -2.92 20.02
CA CYS A 43 4.01 -3.77 19.43
C CYS A 43 5.10 -4.13 20.45
N ASP A 44 5.50 -3.18 21.32
CA ASP A 44 6.45 -3.46 22.41
C ASP A 44 5.93 -4.55 23.36
N LYS A 45 4.65 -4.49 23.73
CA LYS A 45 4.01 -5.55 24.54
C LYS A 45 3.97 -6.89 23.79
N ALA A 46 3.64 -6.87 22.51
CA ALA A 46 3.60 -8.09 21.70
C ALA A 46 4.98 -8.75 21.58
N LEU A 47 6.05 -7.97 21.41
CA LEU A 47 7.42 -8.49 21.36
C LEU A 47 7.92 -9.02 22.73
N GLN A 48 7.43 -8.47 23.82
CA GLN A 48 7.72 -9.02 25.16
C GLN A 48 7.10 -10.40 25.36
N LEU A 49 5.95 -10.68 24.75
CA LEU A 49 5.28 -11.98 24.80
C LEU A 49 5.86 -12.97 23.80
N ASP A 50 6.12 -12.52 22.58
CA ASP A 50 6.65 -13.37 21.52
C ASP A 50 7.61 -12.56 20.64
N ALA A 51 8.91 -12.64 20.97
CA ALA A 51 9.97 -11.98 20.24
C ALA A 51 10.24 -12.62 18.85
N GLU A 52 9.65 -13.78 18.56
CA GLU A 52 9.77 -14.44 17.25
C GLU A 52 8.62 -14.09 16.30
N ASN A 53 7.62 -13.36 16.77
CA ASN A 53 6.47 -13.00 15.95
C ASN A 53 6.84 -11.97 14.87
N VAL A 54 6.91 -12.44 13.63
CA VAL A 54 7.37 -11.67 12.46
C VAL A 54 6.41 -10.53 12.11
N GLU A 55 5.11 -10.77 12.27
CA GLU A 55 4.08 -9.77 12.01
C GLU A 55 4.20 -8.56 12.93
N THR A 56 4.61 -8.79 14.19
CA THR A 56 4.81 -7.69 15.15
C THR A 56 5.90 -6.72 14.68
N TYR A 57 7.00 -7.21 14.17
CA TYR A 57 8.05 -6.36 13.59
C TYR A 57 7.56 -5.55 12.40
N PHE A 58 6.74 -6.14 11.55
CA PHE A 58 6.15 -5.45 10.41
C PHE A 58 5.19 -4.33 10.85
N PHE A 59 4.31 -4.60 11.81
CA PHE A 59 3.43 -3.56 12.39
C PHE A 59 4.24 -2.45 13.05
N TYR A 60 5.28 -2.81 13.80
CA TYR A 60 6.18 -1.85 14.42
C TYR A 60 6.83 -0.93 13.39
N ALA A 61 7.33 -1.49 12.29
CA ALA A 61 7.93 -0.72 11.20
C ALA A 61 6.94 0.25 10.55
N ARG A 62 5.67 -0.17 10.37
CA ARG A 62 4.60 0.72 9.88
C ARG A 62 4.37 1.90 10.81
N ALA A 63 4.37 1.66 12.12
CA ALA A 63 4.25 2.71 13.13
C ALA A 63 5.45 3.68 13.06
N CYS A 64 6.67 3.17 13.01
CA CYS A 64 7.88 3.98 12.88
C CYS A 64 7.86 4.81 11.61
N LYS A 65 7.42 4.25 10.47
CA LYS A 65 7.24 5.01 9.22
C LYS A 65 6.25 6.16 9.41
N GLY A 66 5.12 5.92 10.06
CA GLY A 66 4.11 6.94 10.36
C GLY A 66 4.63 8.05 11.26
N LEU A 67 5.55 7.73 12.19
CA LEU A 67 6.24 8.68 13.06
C LEU A 67 7.42 9.40 12.38
N GLY A 68 7.76 9.05 11.14
CA GLY A 68 8.92 9.61 10.43
C GLY A 68 10.27 9.02 10.87
N ASP A 69 10.27 7.96 11.69
CA ASP A 69 11.48 7.26 12.14
C ASP A 69 11.85 6.15 11.13
N ALA A 70 12.30 6.57 9.97
CA ALA A 70 12.69 5.66 8.90
C ALA A 70 13.84 4.70 9.27
N PRO A 71 14.90 5.13 10.00
CA PRO A 71 15.95 4.20 10.42
C PRO A 71 15.43 3.06 11.29
N ARG A 72 14.54 3.36 12.24
CA ARG A 72 13.93 2.34 13.11
C ARG A 72 12.99 1.43 12.32
N ALA A 73 12.23 1.99 11.38
CA ALA A 73 11.37 1.19 10.49
C ALA A 73 12.20 0.18 9.67
N VAL A 74 13.32 0.61 9.08
CA VAL A 74 14.23 -0.29 8.32
C VAL A 74 14.81 -1.37 9.23
N ALA A 75 15.20 -1.04 10.47
CA ALA A 75 15.71 -2.02 11.42
C ALA A 75 14.65 -3.10 11.74
N MET A 76 13.41 -2.71 12.04
CA MET A 76 12.32 -3.65 12.33
C MET A 76 12.00 -4.55 11.13
N LEU A 77 12.00 -3.99 9.91
CA LEU A 77 11.79 -4.78 8.70
C LEU A 77 12.93 -5.76 8.43
N THR A 78 14.15 -5.37 8.75
CA THR A 78 15.32 -6.25 8.62
C THR A 78 15.23 -7.45 9.57
N GLU A 79 14.78 -7.24 10.81
CA GLU A 79 14.49 -8.31 11.75
C GLU A 79 13.39 -9.24 11.24
N ALA A 80 12.28 -8.67 10.74
CA ALA A 80 11.19 -9.44 10.17
C ALA A 80 11.65 -10.33 9.00
N ILE A 81 12.43 -9.77 8.09
CA ILE A 81 12.97 -10.47 6.91
C ILE A 81 14.01 -11.52 7.33
N GLY A 82 14.84 -11.23 8.34
CA GLY A 82 15.80 -12.19 8.88
C GLY A 82 15.13 -13.43 9.49
N LYS A 83 13.94 -13.26 10.09
CA LYS A 83 13.16 -14.38 10.65
C LYS A 83 12.30 -15.11 9.59
N ARG A 84 11.84 -14.41 8.56
CA ARG A 84 11.04 -14.96 7.46
C ARG A 84 11.46 -14.33 6.13
N GLU A 85 12.29 -15.02 5.39
CA GLU A 85 12.90 -14.50 4.17
C GLU A 85 11.90 -14.17 3.07
N ASP A 86 10.81 -14.92 2.97
CA ASP A 86 9.72 -14.75 2.00
C ASP A 86 8.64 -13.77 2.47
N PHE A 87 8.95 -12.91 3.47
CA PHE A 87 8.03 -11.87 3.87
C PHE A 87 8.04 -10.70 2.88
N TYR A 88 7.42 -10.91 1.71
CA TYR A 88 7.43 -9.97 0.59
C TYR A 88 6.89 -8.59 0.95
N ALA A 89 5.85 -8.50 1.80
CA ALA A 89 5.32 -7.22 2.26
C ALA A 89 6.35 -6.40 3.07
N ALA A 90 7.16 -7.08 3.89
CA ALA A 90 8.22 -6.41 4.65
C ALA A 90 9.35 -5.92 3.72
N ARG A 91 9.74 -6.71 2.72
CA ARG A 91 10.73 -6.28 1.71
C ARG A 91 10.21 -5.10 0.87
N LEU A 92 8.95 -5.14 0.46
CA LEU A 92 8.34 -4.06 -0.32
C LEU A 92 8.35 -2.75 0.47
N LEU A 93 7.94 -2.81 1.73
CA LEU A 93 7.94 -1.65 2.61
C LEU A 93 9.37 -1.15 2.88
N ARG A 94 10.34 -2.07 3.13
CA ARG A 94 11.74 -1.70 3.35
C ARG A 94 12.36 -1.05 2.11
N GLY A 95 12.18 -1.66 0.95
CA GLY A 95 12.66 -1.12 -0.32
C GLY A 95 12.10 0.28 -0.62
N SER A 96 10.82 0.51 -0.33
CA SER A 96 10.20 1.84 -0.46
C SER A 96 10.84 2.86 0.50
N ILE A 97 11.04 2.51 1.78
CA ILE A 97 11.67 3.43 2.75
C ILE A 97 13.14 3.71 2.37
N LEU A 98 13.87 2.69 1.94
CA LEU A 98 15.26 2.83 1.49
C LEU A 98 15.38 3.73 0.26
N LEU A 99 14.45 3.60 -0.69
CA LEU A 99 14.36 4.48 -1.86
C LEU A 99 14.10 5.92 -1.45
N ASP A 100 13.14 6.16 -0.55
CA ASP A 100 12.83 7.50 -0.02
C ASP A 100 14.05 8.14 0.68
N GLN A 101 14.94 7.32 1.25
CA GLN A 101 16.20 7.75 1.86
C GLN A 101 17.38 7.81 0.88
N ALA A 102 17.15 7.61 -0.40
CA ALA A 102 18.18 7.53 -1.44
C ALA A 102 19.26 6.44 -1.18
N GLN A 103 18.94 5.41 -0.40
CA GLN A 103 19.76 4.22 -0.18
C GLN A 103 19.52 3.22 -1.33
N LEU A 104 19.95 3.63 -2.54
CA LEU A 104 19.53 2.98 -3.78
C LEU A 104 20.04 1.56 -3.93
N SER A 105 21.23 1.25 -3.41
CA SER A 105 21.81 -0.10 -3.51
C SER A 105 21.00 -1.12 -2.71
N GLU A 106 20.59 -0.76 -1.50
CA GLU A 106 19.80 -1.61 -0.63
C GLU A 106 18.35 -1.74 -1.15
N ALA A 107 17.78 -0.63 -1.66
CA ALA A 107 16.46 -0.65 -2.29
C ALA A 107 16.43 -1.56 -3.53
N GLU A 108 17.50 -1.55 -4.34
CA GLU A 108 17.65 -2.42 -5.52
C GLU A 108 17.69 -3.90 -5.14
N LEU A 109 18.34 -4.27 -4.03
CA LEU A 109 18.36 -5.66 -3.56
C LEU A 109 16.94 -6.15 -3.22
N ASP A 110 16.16 -5.35 -2.50
CA ASP A 110 14.78 -5.72 -2.17
C ASP A 110 13.89 -5.75 -3.43
N ALA A 111 14.00 -4.76 -4.31
CA ALA A 111 13.23 -4.71 -5.55
C ALA A 111 13.55 -5.88 -6.49
N THR A 112 14.82 -6.26 -6.61
CA THR A 112 15.26 -7.38 -7.44
C THR A 112 14.75 -8.70 -6.88
N PHE A 113 14.93 -8.93 -5.59
CA PHE A 113 14.42 -10.12 -4.93
C PHE A 113 12.90 -10.28 -5.14
N LEU A 114 12.15 -9.21 -4.94
CA LEU A 114 10.69 -9.23 -5.13
C LEU A 114 10.31 -9.50 -6.60
N TYR A 115 10.99 -8.88 -7.55
CA TYR A 115 10.73 -9.08 -8.97
C TYR A 115 11.01 -10.53 -9.43
N GLU A 116 12.02 -11.18 -8.85
CA GLU A 116 12.33 -12.59 -9.14
C GLU A 116 11.25 -13.54 -8.61
N HIS A 117 10.61 -13.22 -7.48
CA HIS A 117 9.64 -14.10 -6.82
C HIS A 117 8.18 -13.81 -7.19
N ILE A 118 7.84 -12.54 -7.42
CA ILE A 118 6.47 -12.09 -7.74
C ILE A 118 6.46 -11.04 -8.88
N PRO A 119 6.95 -11.40 -10.09
CA PRO A 119 7.19 -10.45 -11.18
C PRO A 119 5.93 -9.77 -11.73
N GLY A 120 4.74 -10.33 -11.48
CA GLY A 120 3.46 -9.79 -11.93
C GLY A 120 2.74 -8.92 -10.89
N ASN A 121 3.40 -8.53 -9.81
CA ASN A 121 2.81 -7.66 -8.82
C ASN A 121 3.07 -6.19 -9.16
N GLU A 122 2.00 -5.37 -9.21
CA GLU A 122 2.08 -3.94 -9.57
C GLU A 122 3.02 -3.15 -8.66
N ASP A 123 2.88 -3.32 -7.33
CA ASP A 123 3.68 -2.56 -6.36
C ASP A 123 5.17 -2.90 -6.47
N VAL A 124 5.49 -4.15 -6.78
CA VAL A 124 6.88 -4.61 -7.01
C VAL A 124 7.46 -3.99 -8.27
N LEU A 125 6.68 -3.96 -9.35
CA LEU A 125 7.10 -3.33 -10.60
C LEU A 125 7.27 -1.82 -10.44
N LEU A 126 6.38 -1.15 -9.70
CA LEU A 126 6.51 0.27 -9.37
C LEU A 126 7.76 0.55 -8.53
N LEU A 127 8.00 -0.24 -7.49
CA LEU A 127 9.22 -0.10 -6.69
C LEU A 127 10.47 -0.26 -7.56
N LYS A 128 10.52 -1.31 -8.40
CA LYS A 128 11.64 -1.56 -9.29
C LYS A 128 11.87 -0.40 -10.25
N ALA A 129 10.83 0.08 -10.94
CA ALA A 129 10.92 1.19 -11.87
C ALA A 129 11.39 2.49 -11.21
N ARG A 130 10.89 2.77 -9.99
CA ARG A 130 11.32 3.93 -9.20
C ARG A 130 12.78 3.85 -8.79
N VAL A 131 13.27 2.67 -8.42
CA VAL A 131 14.69 2.45 -8.11
C VAL A 131 15.55 2.64 -9.36
N GLU A 132 15.16 2.06 -10.51
CA GLU A 132 15.86 2.25 -11.79
C GLU A 132 15.92 3.73 -12.19
N LYS A 133 14.80 4.45 -12.09
CA LYS A 133 14.72 5.89 -12.32
C LYS A 133 15.66 6.67 -11.40
N ALA A 134 15.66 6.37 -10.09
CA ALA A 134 16.50 7.03 -9.10
C ALA A 134 18.01 6.76 -9.33
N GLN A 135 18.35 5.61 -9.90
CA GLN A 135 19.72 5.26 -10.31
C GLN A 135 20.13 5.88 -11.65
N GLY A 136 19.24 6.59 -12.34
CA GLY A 136 19.49 7.16 -13.64
C GLY A 136 19.39 6.14 -14.81
N LYS A 137 18.90 4.93 -14.56
CA LYS A 137 18.65 3.88 -15.57
C LYS A 137 17.31 4.16 -16.27
N MET A 138 17.27 5.24 -17.08
CA MET A 138 16.00 5.77 -17.58
C MET A 138 15.32 4.84 -18.59
N GLU A 139 16.09 4.17 -19.47
CA GLU A 139 15.56 3.24 -20.46
C GLU A 139 14.95 1.99 -19.80
N GLU A 140 15.61 1.47 -18.77
CA GLU A 140 15.10 0.35 -17.97
C GLU A 140 13.84 0.74 -17.20
N ALA A 141 13.84 1.92 -16.60
CA ALA A 141 12.68 2.44 -15.89
C ALA A 141 11.45 2.60 -16.81
N GLU A 142 11.64 3.14 -18.03
CA GLU A 142 10.56 3.23 -19.03
C GLU A 142 9.95 1.87 -19.35
N GLN A 143 10.82 0.87 -19.59
CA GLN A 143 10.37 -0.50 -19.86
C GLN A 143 9.62 -1.11 -18.67
N THR A 144 10.12 -0.88 -17.46
CA THR A 144 9.50 -1.43 -16.26
C THR A 144 8.15 -0.76 -15.97
N TYR A 145 8.00 0.55 -16.19
CA TYR A 145 6.68 1.21 -16.14
C TYR A 145 5.74 0.67 -17.23
N GLY A 146 6.25 0.34 -18.40
CA GLY A 146 5.48 -0.36 -19.43
C GLY A 146 4.87 -1.67 -18.94
N LYS A 147 5.67 -2.48 -18.22
CA LYS A 147 5.17 -3.72 -17.58
C LYS A 147 4.13 -3.46 -16.48
N VAL A 148 4.24 -2.36 -15.72
CA VAL A 148 3.17 -1.98 -14.77
C VAL A 148 1.85 -1.81 -15.51
N MET A 149 1.87 -1.13 -16.65
CA MET A 149 0.66 -0.89 -17.47
C MET A 149 0.10 -2.18 -18.11
N GLU A 150 0.95 -3.17 -18.39
CA GLU A 150 0.49 -4.49 -18.83
C GLU A 150 -0.26 -5.24 -17.74
N VAL A 151 0.15 -5.08 -16.47
CA VAL A 151 -0.49 -5.69 -15.29
C VAL A 151 -1.72 -4.88 -14.86
N ASN A 152 -1.59 -3.57 -14.80
CA ASN A 152 -2.67 -2.65 -14.45
C ASN A 152 -2.73 -1.48 -15.45
N PRO A 153 -3.58 -1.57 -16.50
CA PRO A 153 -3.75 -0.50 -17.49
C PRO A 153 -4.31 0.81 -16.94
N PHE A 154 -4.77 0.83 -15.68
CA PHE A 154 -5.32 2.00 -15.00
C PHE A 154 -4.38 2.58 -13.92
N SER A 155 -3.13 2.18 -13.90
CA SER A 155 -2.13 2.68 -12.94
C SER A 155 -1.73 4.11 -13.26
N ILE A 156 -2.42 5.08 -12.66
CA ILE A 156 -2.16 6.52 -12.86
C ILE A 156 -0.71 6.86 -12.52
N ASP A 157 -0.17 6.26 -11.47
CA ASP A 157 1.22 6.48 -11.05
C ASP A 157 2.21 6.03 -12.15
N ALA A 158 1.96 4.87 -12.77
CA ALA A 158 2.83 4.38 -13.83
C ALA A 158 2.86 5.33 -15.04
N TYR A 159 1.72 5.85 -15.46
CA TYR A 159 1.66 6.81 -16.56
C TYR A 159 2.36 8.13 -16.20
N ARG A 160 2.11 8.69 -15.01
CA ARG A 160 2.76 9.93 -14.56
C ARG A 160 4.28 9.77 -14.49
N GLU A 161 4.74 8.71 -13.84
CA GLU A 161 6.17 8.50 -13.62
C GLU A 161 6.90 8.12 -14.90
N ARG A 162 6.25 7.36 -15.83
CA ARG A 162 6.80 7.11 -17.17
C ARG A 162 6.88 8.38 -18.02
N SER A 163 5.90 9.28 -17.93
CA SER A 163 5.96 10.55 -18.64
C SER A 163 7.20 11.39 -18.24
N GLU A 164 7.56 11.38 -16.96
CA GLU A 164 8.77 12.06 -16.48
C GLU A 164 10.04 11.41 -17.04
N VAL A 165 10.09 10.09 -17.06
CA VAL A 165 11.20 9.31 -17.63
C VAL A 165 11.34 9.60 -19.13
N ARG A 166 10.24 9.52 -19.90
CA ARG A 166 10.23 9.83 -21.34
C ARG A 166 10.68 11.25 -21.64
N ARG A 167 10.26 12.22 -20.81
CA ARG A 167 10.71 13.60 -20.96
C ARG A 167 12.22 13.71 -20.75
N SER A 168 12.78 12.97 -19.80
CA SER A 168 14.24 12.92 -19.56
C SER A 168 14.99 12.25 -20.69
N LEU A 169 14.38 11.30 -21.39
CA LEU A 169 14.91 10.63 -22.59
C LEU A 169 14.73 11.46 -23.88
N GLY A 170 14.02 12.59 -23.82
CA GLY A 170 13.74 13.46 -24.97
C GLY A 170 12.49 13.08 -25.76
N ASP A 171 11.75 12.05 -25.36
CA ASP A 171 10.47 11.68 -25.98
C ASP A 171 9.33 12.54 -25.39
N SER A 172 9.26 13.76 -25.89
CA SER A 172 8.22 14.72 -25.46
C SER A 172 6.82 14.33 -25.93
N ALA A 173 6.72 13.61 -27.07
CA ALA A 173 5.43 13.17 -27.61
C ALA A 173 4.84 12.06 -26.75
N GLY A 174 5.60 10.99 -26.49
CA GLY A 174 5.18 9.91 -25.61
C GLY A 174 4.93 10.35 -24.17
N ALA A 175 5.69 11.33 -23.66
CA ALA A 175 5.43 11.93 -22.36
C ALA A 175 4.08 12.65 -22.30
N ALA A 176 3.71 13.39 -23.35
CA ALA A 176 2.42 14.08 -23.41
C ALA A 176 1.24 13.09 -23.53
N GLU A 177 1.41 11.98 -24.25
CA GLU A 177 0.41 10.91 -24.33
C GLU A 177 0.16 10.29 -22.95
N ASP A 178 1.22 9.96 -22.21
CA ASP A 178 1.12 9.41 -20.85
C ASP A 178 0.45 10.40 -19.88
N GLU A 179 0.79 11.67 -19.94
CA GLU A 179 0.14 12.71 -19.12
C GLU A 179 -1.36 12.85 -19.42
N ALA A 180 -1.72 12.80 -20.71
CA ALA A 180 -3.11 12.86 -21.12
C ALA A 180 -3.89 11.64 -20.60
N ALA A 181 -3.33 10.44 -20.71
CA ALA A 181 -3.93 9.22 -20.20
C ALA A 181 -4.09 9.26 -18.66
N ALA A 182 -3.05 9.67 -17.92
CA ALA A 182 -3.11 9.80 -16.47
C ALA A 182 -4.17 10.83 -16.02
N LYS A 183 -4.31 11.93 -16.78
CA LYS A 183 -5.30 12.96 -16.50
C LYS A 183 -6.74 12.47 -16.77
N GLU A 184 -6.93 11.72 -17.86
CA GLU A 184 -8.24 11.14 -18.19
C GLU A 184 -8.69 10.13 -17.12
N MET A 185 -7.79 9.26 -16.66
CA MET A 185 -8.06 8.29 -15.60
C MET A 185 -8.27 8.94 -14.24
N GLY A 186 -7.57 10.04 -13.94
CA GLY A 186 -7.69 10.78 -12.69
C GLY A 186 -8.76 11.89 -12.72
N ALA A 187 -9.50 12.05 -13.84
CA ALA A 187 -10.63 12.95 -13.89
C ALA A 187 -11.71 12.43 -12.94
N GLU A 188 -12.08 13.23 -11.94
CA GLU A 188 -13.25 12.95 -11.11
C GLU A 188 -14.44 12.69 -12.04
N ILE A 189 -15.12 11.56 -11.83
CA ILE A 189 -16.43 11.34 -12.45
C ILE A 189 -17.28 12.50 -11.93
N PRO A 190 -17.78 13.41 -12.79
CA PRO A 190 -18.57 14.54 -12.32
C PRO A 190 -19.74 13.98 -11.52
N GLU A 191 -19.95 14.52 -10.32
CA GLU A 191 -21.09 14.13 -9.49
C GLU A 191 -22.35 14.16 -10.35
N PRO A 192 -23.20 13.12 -10.29
CA PRO A 192 -24.41 13.09 -11.09
C PRO A 192 -25.18 14.37 -10.82
N SER A 193 -25.52 15.13 -11.87
CA SER A 193 -26.29 16.34 -11.70
C SER A 193 -27.53 16.03 -10.84
N GLU A 194 -27.97 16.98 -9.99
CA GLU A 194 -29.12 16.80 -9.06
C GLU A 194 -30.32 16.11 -9.73
N GLY A 195 -30.55 16.34 -11.04
CA GLY A 195 -31.58 15.67 -11.81
C GLY A 195 -31.37 14.19 -12.08
N ILE A 196 -30.14 13.70 -12.05
CA ILE A 196 -29.81 12.25 -12.18
C ILE A 196 -29.97 11.56 -10.83
N GLU A 197 -29.51 12.17 -9.74
CA GLU A 197 -29.73 11.66 -8.38
C GLU A 197 -31.22 11.53 -8.06
N GLN A 198 -32.01 12.53 -8.43
CA GLN A 198 -33.45 12.50 -8.22
C GLN A 198 -34.13 11.40 -9.03
N LYS A 199 -33.73 11.17 -10.29
CA LYS A 199 -34.20 10.03 -11.12
C LYS A 199 -33.78 8.67 -10.60
N ILE A 200 -32.57 8.56 -10.05
CA ILE A 200 -32.10 7.32 -9.40
C ILE A 200 -32.93 7.05 -8.15
N LYS A 201 -33.16 8.07 -7.32
CA LYS A 201 -33.96 8.00 -6.09
C LYS A 201 -35.41 7.64 -6.37
N GLU A 202 -36.02 8.25 -7.40
CA GLU A 202 -37.36 7.90 -7.86
C GLU A 202 -37.45 6.48 -8.41
N LYS A 203 -36.45 6.03 -9.18
CA LYS A 203 -36.39 4.63 -9.66
C LYS A 203 -36.19 3.64 -8.52
N MET A 204 -35.35 3.95 -7.55
CA MET A 204 -35.15 3.09 -6.37
C MET A 204 -36.41 3.03 -5.50
N GLN A 205 -37.19 4.11 -5.37
CA GLN A 205 -38.49 4.12 -4.68
C GLN A 205 -39.56 3.33 -5.43
N GLN A 206 -39.46 3.22 -6.76
CA GLN A 206 -40.38 2.45 -7.60
C GLN A 206 -40.01 0.97 -7.69
N MET A 207 -38.79 0.60 -7.31
CA MET A 207 -38.37 -0.79 -7.21
C MET A 207 -38.91 -1.39 -5.91
N ASP A 208 -40.03 -2.11 -5.99
CA ASP A 208 -40.56 -2.91 -4.89
C ASP A 208 -39.49 -3.97 -4.50
N PRO A 209 -38.86 -3.86 -3.30
CA PRO A 209 -37.81 -4.79 -2.91
C PRO A 209 -38.29 -6.24 -2.84
N TYR A 210 -39.61 -6.50 -2.82
CA TYR A 210 -40.20 -7.84 -2.83
C TYR A 210 -40.42 -8.41 -4.22
N LYS A 211 -40.38 -7.64 -5.30
CA LYS A 211 -40.54 -8.14 -6.68
C LYS A 211 -39.27 -8.75 -7.26
N VAL A 212 -38.11 -8.50 -6.69
CA VAL A 212 -36.83 -9.06 -7.17
C VAL A 212 -36.69 -10.53 -6.82
N PHE A 213 -37.45 -11.05 -5.85
CA PHE A 213 -37.34 -12.43 -5.35
C PHE A 213 -38.46 -13.36 -5.82
N HIS A 214 -39.36 -12.95 -6.71
CA HIS A 214 -40.53 -13.74 -7.12
C HIS A 214 -40.68 -13.95 -8.63
N ASN A 215 -39.65 -13.80 -9.43
CA ASN A 215 -39.66 -14.12 -10.85
C ASN A 215 -38.79 -15.34 -11.19
N GLU A 216 -38.92 -16.39 -10.44
CA GLU A 216 -38.55 -17.75 -10.89
C GLU A 216 -39.58 -18.71 -10.39
N TYR A 217 -40.65 -18.94 -11.22
CA TYR A 217 -41.32 -20.21 -11.48
C TYR A 217 -42.28 -20.05 -12.68
#